data_d69b21e468b3ee5f69da34d54f94c82c
#
_entry.id   d69b21e468b3ee5f69da34d54f94c82c
#
_cell.length_a   1.000
_cell.length_b   1.000
_cell.length_c   1.000
_cell.angle_alpha   90.00
_cell.angle_beta   90.00
_cell.angle_gamma   90.00
#
_symmetry.space_group_name_H-M   'P 1'
#
loop_
_entity.id
_entity.type
_entity.pdbx_description
1 polymer ?
#
loop_
_entity_poly.entity_id
_entity_poly.type
_entity_poly.pdbx_seq_one_letter_code
_entity_poly.pdbx_strand_id
1 'polypeptide(L)'
;RGLSILEQYDLTATNTYRGRGSLICNTQQGLVLIKEFQGSAKKLVQQEVLQRQLETGELLIDTVYANQEGQLVSFDKDNIPYYLRRWYEGRECDTKAKEDILRSIKALASLHKIMHMPVEENYVKESLLQEYGRHNAELRKIQKFIRSKRQKNRFELRYLESVGWYLAQGEEVIRQLIASDYDTLRKDAMSRGDICHGEFNQHNVLFVNQKIAVTNFDKWNYDIQTADLYQFMRKILEKHNWNKELGTLMLEEYNKERPLSGMELDNLRLRFAYPEKFWKLANYYYNHKKAWVSPKSEEKLDTLIAQKGVWLGFLEEMCKMRGKN
;
A
#
# COMPACT_ATOMS: atom_id res chain seq x y z
N ARG A 1 -8.92 10.02 24.70
CA ARG A 1 -8.21 8.84 25.22
C ARG A 1 -6.76 8.87 24.76
N GLY A 2 -5.83 8.46 25.59
CA GLY A 2 -4.40 8.37 25.27
C GLY A 2 -3.56 9.59 25.64
N LEU A 3 -4.16 10.76 25.91
CA LEU A 3 -3.40 11.97 26.23
C LEU A 3 -2.54 11.80 27.50
N SER A 4 -3.02 11.02 28.48
CA SER A 4 -2.34 10.78 29.75
C SER A 4 -0.99 10.06 29.59
N ILE A 5 -0.76 9.37 28.49
CA ILE A 5 0.52 8.67 28.27
C ILE A 5 1.69 9.62 28.01
N LEU A 6 1.45 10.88 27.65
CA LEU A 6 2.51 11.86 27.38
C LEU A 6 3.46 12.06 28.57
N GLU A 7 2.97 11.91 29.79
CA GLU A 7 3.78 11.99 31.01
C GLU A 7 4.91 10.94 31.01
N GLN A 8 4.66 9.78 30.39
CA GLN A 8 5.66 8.71 30.28
C GLN A 8 6.78 9.02 29.30
N TYR A 9 6.62 10.07 28.49
CA TYR A 9 7.60 10.54 27.50
C TYR A 9 8.24 11.87 27.89
N ASP A 10 7.94 12.39 29.06
CA ASP A 10 8.35 13.72 29.51
C ASP A 10 7.93 14.82 28.51
N LEU A 11 6.73 14.69 27.94
CA LEU A 11 6.16 15.63 27.00
C LEU A 11 4.91 16.28 27.59
N THR A 12 4.75 17.56 27.32
CA THR A 12 3.57 18.35 27.69
C THR A 12 2.87 18.85 26.45
N ALA A 13 1.56 18.57 26.33
CA ALA A 13 0.75 19.04 25.23
C ALA A 13 0.29 20.48 25.47
N THR A 14 0.52 21.36 24.51
CA THR A 14 0.00 22.74 24.51
C THR A 14 -1.30 22.87 23.73
N ASN A 15 -1.52 22.00 22.72
CA ASN A 15 -2.72 21.94 21.93
C ASN A 15 -2.91 20.52 21.43
N THR A 16 -4.16 20.07 21.35
CA THR A 16 -4.51 18.74 20.88
C THR A 16 -5.69 18.80 19.91
N TYR A 17 -5.66 17.98 18.89
CA TYR A 17 -6.77 17.81 17.95
C TYR A 17 -6.82 16.38 17.41
N ARG A 18 -7.97 15.98 16.91
CA ARG A 18 -8.14 14.67 16.31
C ARG A 18 -7.82 14.74 14.82
N GLY A 19 -7.05 13.78 14.34
CA GLY A 19 -6.74 13.63 12.93
C GLY A 19 -6.24 12.22 12.64
N ARG A 20 -6.50 11.72 11.46
CA ARG A 20 -6.03 10.40 11.04
C ARG A 20 -6.50 9.25 11.96
N GLY A 21 -7.69 9.37 12.56
CA GLY A 21 -8.18 8.38 13.52
C GLY A 21 -7.41 8.33 14.83
N SER A 22 -6.58 9.33 15.09
CA SER A 22 -5.64 9.40 16.23
C SER A 22 -5.69 10.77 16.88
N LEU A 23 -4.96 10.93 17.97
CA LEU A 23 -4.81 12.20 18.66
C LEU A 23 -3.47 12.82 18.24
N ILE A 24 -3.51 14.07 17.78
CA ILE A 24 -2.31 14.83 17.40
C ILE A 24 -2.12 15.92 18.44
N CYS A 25 -0.89 16.03 18.97
CA CYS A 25 -0.55 16.95 20.03
C CYS A 25 0.63 17.82 19.64
N ASN A 26 0.54 19.13 19.94
CA ASN A 26 1.68 20.00 19.88
C ASN A 26 2.41 19.95 21.21
N THR A 27 3.70 19.62 21.18
CA THR A 27 4.53 19.50 22.39
C THR A 27 5.77 20.39 22.27
N GLN A 28 6.55 20.49 23.35
CA GLN A 28 7.81 21.22 23.33
C GLN A 28 8.84 20.66 22.31
N GLN A 29 8.65 19.43 21.85
CA GLN A 29 9.51 18.79 20.85
C GLN A 29 8.85 18.76 19.46
N GLY A 30 7.76 19.49 19.26
CA GLY A 30 7.00 19.51 18.01
C GLY A 30 5.75 18.63 18.04
N LEU A 31 5.19 18.36 16.89
CA LEU A 31 3.98 17.55 16.76
C LEU A 31 4.27 16.08 17.00
N VAL A 32 3.37 15.45 17.73
CA VAL A 32 3.37 14.00 17.95
C VAL A 32 1.96 13.43 17.70
N LEU A 33 1.91 12.19 17.26
CA LEU A 33 0.67 11.46 17.03
C LEU A 33 0.60 10.31 18.03
N ILE A 34 -0.50 10.25 18.79
CA ILE A 34 -0.78 9.20 19.76
C ILE A 34 -1.84 8.27 19.17
N LYS A 35 -1.52 7.00 19.10
CA LYS A 35 -2.43 5.99 18.56
C LYS A 35 -2.49 4.79 19.47
N GLU A 36 -3.69 4.23 19.64
CA GLU A 36 -3.86 2.94 20.30
C GLU A 36 -3.09 1.87 19.51
N PHE A 37 -2.27 1.10 20.22
CA PHE A 37 -1.39 0.12 19.60
C PHE A 37 -2.11 -1.21 19.40
N GLN A 38 -2.02 -1.73 18.18
CA GLN A 38 -2.51 -3.05 17.83
C GLN A 38 -1.40 -3.76 17.03
N GLY A 39 -1.08 -4.98 17.41
CA GLY A 39 -0.09 -5.78 16.71
C GLY A 39 1.03 -6.27 17.62
N SER A 40 2.19 -6.54 17.04
CA SER A 40 3.34 -7.08 17.73
C SER A 40 4.30 -5.99 18.20
N ALA A 41 4.55 -5.93 19.50
CA ALA A 41 5.56 -5.02 20.06
C ALA A 41 6.95 -5.34 19.50
N LYS A 42 7.26 -6.60 19.24
CA LYS A 42 8.53 -7.03 18.63
C LYS A 42 8.68 -6.47 17.20
N LYS A 43 7.61 -6.49 16.42
CA LYS A 43 7.61 -5.89 15.08
C LYS A 43 7.80 -4.38 15.14
N LEU A 44 7.21 -3.72 16.14
CA LEU A 44 7.35 -2.28 16.34
C LEU A 44 8.80 -1.89 16.66
N VAL A 45 9.52 -2.71 17.42
CA VAL A 45 10.94 -2.48 17.70
C VAL A 45 11.76 -2.48 16.40
N GLN A 46 11.51 -3.43 15.51
CA GLN A 46 12.18 -3.47 14.20
C GLN A 46 11.77 -2.29 13.31
N GLN A 47 10.52 -1.90 13.36
CA GLN A 47 10.02 -0.71 12.64
C GLN A 47 10.78 0.54 13.06
N GLU A 48 11.00 0.74 14.35
CA GLU A 48 11.72 1.90 14.87
C GLU A 48 13.19 1.89 14.42
N VAL A 49 13.84 0.72 14.40
CA VAL A 49 15.18 0.58 13.85
C VAL A 49 15.23 0.98 12.37
N LEU A 50 14.29 0.49 11.58
CA LEU A 50 14.16 0.86 10.16
C LEU A 50 13.96 2.37 10.00
N GLN A 51 13.05 2.95 10.75
CA GLN A 51 12.74 4.38 10.67
C GLN A 51 13.93 5.25 11.01
N ARG A 52 14.72 4.88 12.02
CA ARG A 52 15.97 5.60 12.35
C ARG A 52 16.98 5.55 11.22
N GLN A 53 17.10 4.43 10.51
CA GLN A 53 17.97 4.34 9.33
C GLN A 53 17.49 5.30 8.23
N LEU A 54 16.18 5.45 8.06
CA LEU A 54 15.58 6.32 7.03
C LEU A 54 15.74 7.81 7.37
N GLU A 55 15.89 8.17 8.62
CA GLU A 55 16.10 9.56 9.06
C GLU A 55 17.44 10.15 8.57
N THR A 56 18.38 9.33 8.14
CA THR A 56 19.66 9.79 7.59
C THR A 56 19.53 10.41 6.20
N GLY A 57 18.39 10.24 5.54
CA GLY A 57 18.09 10.82 4.23
C GLY A 57 17.46 12.21 4.29
N GLU A 58 17.01 12.69 3.14
CA GLU A 58 16.37 14.00 3.00
C GLU A 58 14.89 14.00 3.42
N LEU A 59 14.31 12.81 3.57
CA LEU A 59 12.88 12.64 3.88
C LEU A 59 12.63 12.75 5.38
N LEU A 60 11.47 13.31 5.73
CA LEU A 60 10.98 13.32 7.09
C LEU A 60 10.25 12.00 7.37
N ILE A 61 10.51 11.41 8.52
CA ILE A 61 9.95 10.11 8.90
C ILE A 61 9.20 10.23 10.23
N ASP A 62 8.06 9.61 10.32
CA ASP A 62 7.23 9.58 11.53
C ASP A 62 7.70 8.52 12.54
N THR A 63 8.96 8.61 12.93
CA THR A 63 9.62 7.63 13.79
C THR A 63 8.90 7.47 15.13
N VAL A 64 8.78 6.23 15.58
CA VAL A 64 8.19 5.90 16.88
C VAL A 64 9.11 6.35 18.00
N TYR A 65 8.53 6.99 19.03
CA TYR A 65 9.26 7.43 20.22
C TYR A 65 9.30 6.32 21.28
N ALA A 66 10.43 6.19 21.94
CA ALA A 66 10.52 5.41 23.17
C ALA A 66 10.07 6.28 24.37
N ASN A 67 9.42 5.68 25.35
CA ASN A 67 9.11 6.34 26.61
C ASN A 67 10.37 6.42 27.51
N GLN A 68 10.26 7.01 28.69
CA GLN A 68 11.37 7.20 29.62
C GLN A 68 12.02 5.89 30.08
N GLU A 69 11.27 4.78 30.03
CA GLU A 69 11.78 3.43 30.36
C GLU A 69 12.37 2.71 29.12
N GLY A 70 12.43 3.38 27.98
CA GLY A 70 12.95 2.81 26.74
C GLY A 70 11.96 1.90 26.00
N GLN A 71 10.71 1.87 26.39
CA GLN A 71 9.67 1.06 25.76
C GLN A 71 8.96 1.87 24.66
N LEU A 72 8.59 1.20 23.57
CA LEU A 72 7.86 1.81 22.45
C LEU A 72 6.35 1.80 22.66
N VAL A 73 5.84 0.88 23.48
CA VAL A 73 4.43 0.78 23.84
C VAL A 73 4.26 1.25 25.28
N SER A 74 3.30 2.12 25.50
CA SER A 74 2.95 2.66 26.81
C SER A 74 1.49 2.34 27.13
N PHE A 75 1.21 2.06 28.39
CA PHE A 75 -0.15 1.71 28.84
C PHE A 75 -0.74 2.84 29.65
N ASP A 76 -2.02 3.12 29.43
CA ASP A 76 -2.75 4.07 30.28
C ASP A 76 -3.23 3.39 31.58
N LYS A 77 -3.94 4.15 32.41
CA LYS A 77 -4.49 3.65 33.68
C LYS A 77 -5.47 2.48 33.51
N ASP A 78 -6.08 2.36 32.35
CA ASP A 78 -7.03 1.30 32.03
C ASP A 78 -6.34 0.13 31.32
N ASN A 79 -5.01 0.12 31.30
CA ASN A 79 -4.15 -0.88 30.68
C ASN A 79 -4.33 -0.99 29.15
N ILE A 80 -4.73 0.10 28.52
CA ILE A 80 -4.84 0.19 27.07
C ILE A 80 -3.48 0.58 26.49
N PRO A 81 -2.96 -0.18 25.48
CA PRO A 81 -1.65 0.12 24.90
C PRO A 81 -1.73 1.25 23.88
N TYR A 82 -0.76 2.13 23.91
CA TYR A 82 -0.57 3.23 22.98
C TYR A 82 0.87 3.29 22.52
N TYR A 83 1.09 3.90 21.35
CA TYR A 83 2.42 4.29 20.90
C TYR A 83 2.38 5.70 20.35
N LEU A 84 3.54 6.34 20.36
CA LEU A 84 3.73 7.73 20.01
C LEU A 84 4.66 7.81 18.81
N ARG A 85 4.26 8.57 17.80
CA ARG A 85 5.09 8.83 16.61
C ARG A 85 5.35 10.30 16.46
N ARG A 86 6.52 10.66 15.93
CA ARG A 86 6.75 12.00 15.40
C ARG A 86 5.70 12.31 14.34
N TRP A 87 5.23 13.54 14.31
CA TRP A 87 4.24 13.94 13.32
C TRP A 87 4.66 15.21 12.60
N TYR A 88 4.08 15.45 11.45
CA TYR A 88 4.36 16.61 10.61
C TYR A 88 3.06 17.18 10.11
N GLU A 89 2.94 18.50 10.11
CA GLU A 89 1.83 19.19 9.49
C GLU A 89 2.18 19.48 8.03
N GLY A 90 1.40 18.89 7.14
CA GLY A 90 1.61 19.03 5.72
C GLY A 90 0.37 18.62 4.94
N ARG A 91 0.36 18.94 3.65
CA ARG A 91 -0.72 18.50 2.78
C ARG A 91 -0.42 17.12 2.19
N GLU A 92 -1.44 16.32 2.01
CA GLU A 92 -1.31 15.03 1.34
C GLU A 92 -0.92 15.21 -0.14
N CYS A 93 -0.28 14.17 -0.71
CA CYS A 93 -0.02 14.10 -2.14
C CYS A 93 -1.31 14.29 -2.93
N ASP A 94 -1.32 15.26 -3.84
CA ASP A 94 -2.42 15.48 -4.77
C ASP A 94 -2.29 14.51 -5.95
N THR A 95 -3.18 13.54 -6.02
CA THR A 95 -3.17 12.52 -7.08
C THR A 95 -3.51 13.07 -8.47
N LYS A 96 -3.93 14.34 -8.57
CA LYS A 96 -4.17 15.05 -9.84
C LYS A 96 -2.97 15.87 -10.29
N ALA A 97 -2.03 16.15 -9.38
CA ALA A 97 -0.86 16.97 -9.65
C ALA A 97 0.32 16.08 -10.07
N LYS A 98 0.72 16.19 -11.31
CA LYS A 98 1.84 15.43 -11.88
C LYS A 98 3.14 15.62 -11.08
N GLU A 99 3.44 16.85 -10.65
CA GLU A 99 4.63 17.14 -9.85
C GLU A 99 4.61 16.39 -8.52
N ASP A 100 3.48 16.38 -7.82
CA ASP A 100 3.33 15.63 -6.56
C ASP A 100 3.54 14.14 -6.77
N ILE A 101 2.96 13.58 -7.84
CA ILE A 101 3.08 12.16 -8.19
C ILE A 101 4.55 11.80 -8.41
N LEU A 102 5.27 12.55 -9.23
CA LEU A 102 6.66 12.25 -9.57
C LEU A 102 7.60 12.45 -8.37
N ARG A 103 7.37 13.47 -7.54
CA ARG A 103 8.13 13.66 -6.31
C ARG A 103 7.90 12.51 -5.32
N SER A 104 6.68 12.01 -5.22
CA SER A 104 6.34 10.84 -4.38
C SER A 104 7.04 9.57 -4.87
N ILE A 105 7.08 9.35 -6.18
CA ILE A 105 7.78 8.22 -6.80
C ILE A 105 9.29 8.29 -6.51
N LYS A 106 9.90 9.46 -6.64
CA LYS A 106 11.31 9.67 -6.32
C LYS A 106 11.59 9.39 -4.84
N ALA A 107 10.71 9.85 -3.97
CA ALA A 107 10.81 9.58 -2.53
C ALA A 107 10.77 8.07 -2.24
N LEU A 108 9.83 7.35 -2.86
CA LEU A 108 9.73 5.89 -2.72
C LEU A 108 11.01 5.19 -3.16
N ALA A 109 11.55 5.56 -4.32
CA ALA A 109 12.79 4.99 -4.83
C ALA A 109 13.96 5.25 -3.87
N SER A 110 14.06 6.45 -3.32
CA SER A 110 15.07 6.81 -2.31
C SER A 110 14.97 5.95 -1.05
N LEU A 111 13.75 5.74 -0.56
CA LEU A 111 13.49 4.86 0.59
C LEU A 111 13.92 3.43 0.29
N HIS A 112 13.56 2.90 -0.85
CA HIS A 112 13.86 1.51 -1.22
C HIS A 112 15.36 1.22 -1.27
N LYS A 113 16.20 2.20 -1.58
CA LYS A 113 17.66 2.04 -1.54
C LYS A 113 18.19 1.78 -0.13
N ILE A 114 17.46 2.23 0.89
CA ILE A 114 17.87 2.13 2.31
C ILE A 114 17.11 1.03 3.04
N MET A 115 15.92 0.68 2.57
CA MET A 115 14.99 -0.23 3.27
C MET A 115 15.44 -1.70 3.13
N HIS A 116 16.42 -2.07 3.92
CA HIS A 116 16.94 -3.43 4.00
C HIS A 116 17.26 -3.76 5.46
N MET A 117 16.86 -4.93 5.91
CA MET A 117 17.24 -5.49 7.21
C MET A 117 17.33 -7.01 7.10
N PRO A 118 18.11 -7.69 7.97
CA PRO A 118 18.12 -9.16 8.02
C PRO A 118 16.69 -9.70 8.14
N VAL A 119 16.36 -10.71 7.33
CA VAL A 119 15.00 -11.22 7.23
C VAL A 119 14.54 -11.87 8.54
N GLU A 120 13.34 -11.47 8.96
CA GLU A 120 12.56 -12.14 10.00
C GLU A 120 11.36 -12.80 9.33
N GLU A 121 11.29 -14.12 9.35
CA GLU A 121 10.29 -14.93 8.64
C GLU A 121 8.84 -14.53 8.93
N ASN A 122 8.56 -14.12 10.17
CA ASN A 122 7.21 -13.74 10.59
C ASN A 122 6.67 -12.50 9.86
N TYR A 123 7.54 -11.71 9.24
CA TYR A 123 7.18 -10.45 8.60
C TYR A 123 7.37 -10.49 7.08
N VAL A 124 7.59 -11.68 6.54
CA VAL A 124 7.65 -11.92 5.10
C VAL A 124 6.22 -11.95 4.54
N LYS A 125 6.00 -11.18 3.51
CA LYS A 125 4.71 -11.18 2.79
C LYS A 125 4.49 -12.51 2.09
N GLU A 126 3.28 -13.03 2.09
CA GLU A 126 2.94 -14.23 1.34
C GLU A 126 3.24 -14.07 -0.15
N SER A 127 3.52 -15.17 -0.85
CA SER A 127 3.79 -15.11 -2.27
C SER A 127 2.55 -14.66 -3.07
N LEU A 128 2.78 -14.03 -4.22
CA LEU A 128 1.70 -13.65 -5.14
C LEU A 128 0.92 -14.87 -5.64
N LEU A 129 1.58 -16.03 -5.74
CA LEU A 129 0.89 -17.28 -6.15
C LEU A 129 -0.18 -17.67 -5.13
N GLN A 130 0.14 -17.56 -3.85
CA GLN A 130 -0.81 -17.84 -2.77
C GLN A 130 -1.91 -16.78 -2.71
N GLU A 131 -1.53 -15.51 -2.77
CA GLU A 131 -2.47 -14.39 -2.72
C GLU A 131 -3.47 -14.43 -3.87
N TYR A 132 -2.98 -14.56 -5.11
CA TYR A 132 -3.83 -14.58 -6.30
C TYR A 132 -4.67 -15.86 -6.39
N GLY A 133 -4.12 -16.99 -5.95
CA GLY A 133 -4.88 -18.25 -5.85
C GLY A 133 -6.07 -18.11 -4.91
N ARG A 134 -5.84 -17.49 -3.74
CA ARG A 134 -6.90 -17.22 -2.76
C ARG A 134 -7.93 -16.23 -3.31
N HIS A 135 -7.50 -15.15 -3.93
CA HIS A 135 -8.40 -14.17 -4.53
C HIS A 135 -9.27 -14.77 -5.64
N ASN A 136 -8.69 -15.61 -6.49
CA ASN A 136 -9.45 -16.31 -7.54
C ASN A 136 -10.49 -17.26 -6.94
N ALA A 137 -10.15 -17.98 -5.87
CA ALA A 137 -11.08 -18.84 -5.16
C ALA A 137 -12.24 -18.05 -4.52
N GLU A 138 -11.95 -16.87 -3.98
CA GLU A 138 -12.96 -15.96 -3.43
C GLU A 138 -13.90 -15.46 -4.52
N LEU A 139 -13.39 -15.11 -5.71
CA LEU A 139 -14.22 -14.70 -6.84
C LEU A 139 -15.20 -15.81 -7.26
N ARG A 140 -14.74 -17.06 -7.28
CA ARG A 140 -15.62 -18.22 -7.57
C ARG A 140 -16.67 -18.41 -6.50
N LYS A 141 -16.29 -18.26 -5.24
CA LYS A 141 -17.19 -18.38 -4.11
C LYS A 141 -18.31 -17.32 -4.16
N ILE A 142 -17.96 -16.08 -4.48
CA ILE A 142 -18.90 -14.99 -4.63
C ILE A 142 -19.84 -15.23 -5.82
N GLN A 143 -19.30 -15.72 -6.94
CA GLN A 143 -20.09 -16.09 -8.11
C GLN A 143 -21.15 -17.15 -7.74
N LYS A 144 -20.75 -18.20 -7.03
CA LYS A 144 -21.66 -19.26 -6.58
C LYS A 144 -22.72 -18.72 -5.64
N PHE A 145 -22.34 -17.84 -4.69
CA PHE A 145 -23.27 -17.21 -3.77
C PHE A 145 -24.34 -16.39 -4.50
N ILE A 146 -23.93 -15.53 -5.46
CA ILE A 146 -24.85 -14.70 -6.22
C ILE A 146 -25.78 -15.56 -7.08
N ARG A 147 -25.25 -16.60 -7.74
CA ARG A 147 -26.10 -17.52 -8.53
C ARG A 147 -27.20 -18.20 -7.72
N SER A 148 -26.95 -18.45 -6.44
CA SER A 148 -27.94 -19.10 -5.55
C SER A 148 -29.06 -18.16 -5.12
N LYS A 149 -28.91 -16.84 -5.31
CA LYS A 149 -29.93 -15.87 -4.91
C LYS A 149 -31.10 -15.88 -5.89
N ARG A 150 -32.30 -15.87 -5.37
CA ARG A 150 -33.54 -15.78 -6.18
C ARG A 150 -33.67 -14.41 -6.86
N GLN A 151 -33.49 -13.35 -6.09
CA GLN A 151 -33.51 -11.98 -6.59
C GLN A 151 -32.11 -11.40 -6.55
N LYS A 152 -31.70 -10.81 -7.65
CA LYS A 152 -30.37 -10.22 -7.81
C LYS A 152 -30.51 -8.73 -8.08
N ASN A 153 -29.71 -7.93 -7.37
CA ASN A 153 -29.62 -6.51 -7.63
C ASN A 153 -28.76 -6.23 -8.88
N ARG A 154 -28.67 -4.98 -9.27
CA ARG A 154 -27.91 -4.57 -10.46
C ARG A 154 -26.42 -4.90 -10.35
N PHE A 155 -25.80 -4.68 -9.19
CA PHE A 155 -24.39 -5.02 -8.96
C PHE A 155 -24.16 -6.52 -9.17
N GLU A 156 -25.01 -7.36 -8.60
CA GLU A 156 -24.92 -8.81 -8.69
C GLU A 156 -25.06 -9.32 -10.13
N LEU A 157 -25.97 -8.73 -10.90
CA LEU A 157 -26.13 -9.05 -12.32
C LEU A 157 -24.90 -8.66 -13.12
N ARG A 158 -24.36 -7.45 -12.90
CA ARG A 158 -23.12 -6.98 -13.55
C ARG A 158 -21.92 -7.84 -13.18
N TYR A 159 -21.84 -8.25 -11.92
CA TYR A 159 -20.78 -9.17 -11.47
C TYR A 159 -20.84 -10.49 -12.25
N LEU A 160 -22.01 -11.11 -12.35
CA LEU A 160 -22.16 -12.38 -13.08
C LEU A 160 -21.81 -12.26 -14.56
N GLU A 161 -22.11 -11.14 -15.19
CA GLU A 161 -21.75 -10.89 -16.58
C GLU A 161 -20.23 -10.76 -16.80
N SER A 162 -19.52 -10.26 -15.81
CA SER A 162 -18.11 -9.85 -15.95
C SER A 162 -17.11 -10.79 -15.28
N VAL A 163 -17.50 -11.53 -14.25
CA VAL A 163 -16.57 -12.34 -13.43
C VAL A 163 -15.81 -13.39 -14.25
N GLY A 164 -16.44 -13.98 -15.27
CA GLY A 164 -15.79 -14.99 -16.10
C GLY A 164 -14.52 -14.46 -16.79
N TRP A 165 -14.59 -13.25 -17.32
CA TRP A 165 -13.45 -12.62 -17.97
C TRP A 165 -12.34 -12.25 -16.97
N TYR A 166 -12.70 -11.63 -15.85
CA TYR A 166 -11.70 -11.23 -14.83
C TYR A 166 -11.06 -12.44 -14.16
N LEU A 167 -11.82 -13.49 -13.92
CA LEU A 167 -11.29 -14.74 -13.37
C LEU A 167 -10.30 -15.40 -14.33
N ALA A 168 -10.64 -15.45 -15.64
CA ALA A 168 -9.73 -15.97 -16.66
C ALA A 168 -8.43 -15.15 -16.72
N GLN A 169 -8.52 -13.83 -16.62
CA GLN A 169 -7.36 -12.94 -16.52
C GLN A 169 -6.51 -13.25 -15.31
N GLY A 170 -7.13 -13.43 -14.14
CA GLY A 170 -6.43 -13.78 -12.91
C GLY A 170 -5.72 -15.13 -12.99
N GLU A 171 -6.34 -16.12 -13.62
CA GLU A 171 -5.74 -17.43 -13.83
C GLU A 171 -4.55 -17.36 -14.80
N GLU A 172 -4.65 -16.56 -15.86
CA GLU A 172 -3.55 -16.33 -16.81
C GLU A 172 -2.36 -15.66 -16.14
N VAL A 173 -2.59 -14.69 -15.26
CA VAL A 173 -1.51 -14.06 -14.50
C VAL A 173 -0.77 -15.09 -13.65
N ILE A 174 -1.47 -16.00 -13.00
CA ILE A 174 -0.83 -17.07 -12.20
C ILE A 174 0.06 -17.95 -13.11
N ARG A 175 -0.43 -18.35 -14.28
CA ARG A 175 0.37 -19.11 -15.24
C ARG A 175 1.64 -18.37 -15.67
N GLN A 176 1.51 -17.08 -15.97
CA GLN A 176 2.66 -16.26 -16.34
C GLN A 176 3.64 -16.05 -15.21
N LEU A 177 3.15 -15.89 -13.97
CA LEU A 177 4.02 -15.79 -12.77
C LEU A 177 4.85 -17.06 -12.59
N ILE A 178 4.24 -18.23 -12.70
CA ILE A 178 4.92 -19.52 -12.58
C ILE A 178 6.01 -19.66 -13.65
N ALA A 179 5.74 -19.21 -14.88
CA ALA A 179 6.68 -19.26 -15.98
C ALA A 179 7.75 -18.17 -15.95
N SER A 180 7.57 -17.14 -15.12
CA SER A 180 8.48 -15.99 -15.01
C SER A 180 9.62 -16.25 -14.03
N ASP A 181 10.48 -15.24 -13.87
CA ASP A 181 11.56 -15.22 -12.88
C ASP A 181 11.12 -14.81 -11.47
N TYR A 182 9.82 -14.86 -11.18
CA TYR A 182 9.26 -14.40 -9.90
C TYR A 182 9.89 -15.10 -8.69
N ASP A 183 10.07 -16.42 -8.76
CA ASP A 183 10.66 -17.19 -7.66
C ASP A 183 12.11 -16.74 -7.38
N THR A 184 12.91 -16.58 -8.41
CA THR A 184 14.28 -16.07 -8.31
C THR A 184 14.31 -14.66 -7.75
N LEU A 185 13.45 -13.78 -8.28
CA LEU A 185 13.35 -12.39 -7.83
C LEU A 185 12.98 -12.30 -6.33
N ARG A 186 12.06 -13.15 -5.89
CA ARG A 186 11.65 -13.21 -4.48
C ARG A 186 12.76 -13.74 -3.58
N LYS A 187 13.47 -14.78 -4.00
CA LYS A 187 14.62 -15.32 -3.26
C LYS A 187 15.74 -14.29 -3.12
N ASP A 188 16.04 -13.57 -4.18
CA ASP A 188 17.06 -12.51 -4.17
C ASP A 188 16.66 -11.37 -3.23
N ALA A 189 15.40 -10.96 -3.24
CA ALA A 189 14.88 -9.95 -2.33
C ALA A 189 15.02 -10.38 -0.87
N MET A 190 14.73 -11.63 -0.55
CA MET A 190 14.89 -12.17 0.80
C MET A 190 16.36 -12.25 1.21
N SER A 191 17.26 -12.62 0.29
CA SER A 191 18.70 -12.63 0.56
C SER A 191 19.24 -11.25 0.91
N ARG A 192 18.72 -10.19 0.30
CA ARG A 192 19.09 -8.81 0.61
C ARG A 192 18.35 -8.25 1.81
N GLY A 193 17.26 -8.88 2.24
CA GLY A 193 16.38 -8.35 3.26
C GLY A 193 15.57 -7.14 2.79
N ASP A 194 15.13 -7.14 1.54
CA ASP A 194 14.36 -6.04 0.94
C ASP A 194 13.04 -5.84 1.68
N ILE A 195 12.75 -4.59 2.02
CA ILE A 195 11.57 -4.18 2.78
C ILE A 195 10.69 -3.26 1.94
N CYS A 196 9.38 -3.49 2.05
CA CYS A 196 8.33 -2.61 1.55
C CYS A 196 7.71 -1.81 2.69
N HIS A 197 7.26 -0.60 2.37
CA HIS A 197 6.45 0.23 3.27
C HIS A 197 5.11 -0.46 3.59
N GLY A 198 4.51 -1.11 2.60
CA GLY A 198 3.27 -1.88 2.73
C GLY A 198 1.99 -1.07 2.57
N GLU A 199 2.05 0.24 2.67
CA GLU A 199 0.89 1.13 2.52
C GLU A 199 1.29 2.50 1.93
N PHE A 200 2.17 2.48 0.94
CA PHE A 200 2.62 3.71 0.28
C PHE A 200 1.51 4.22 -0.66
N ASN A 201 0.83 5.26 -0.22
CA ASN A 201 -0.26 5.90 -0.95
C ASN A 201 -0.28 7.41 -0.67
N GLN A 202 -1.17 8.14 -1.37
CA GLN A 202 -1.26 9.60 -1.26
C GLN A 202 -1.50 10.10 0.18
N HIS A 203 -2.14 9.30 1.04
CA HIS A 203 -2.42 9.70 2.42
C HIS A 203 -1.18 9.67 3.31
N ASN A 204 -0.19 8.88 2.96
CA ASN A 204 1.02 8.65 3.74
C ASN A 204 2.23 9.39 3.18
N VAL A 205 2.02 10.27 2.20
CA VAL A 205 3.03 11.16 1.64
C VAL A 205 2.58 12.60 1.87
N LEU A 206 3.27 13.29 2.78
CA LEU A 206 2.92 14.66 3.16
C LEU A 206 3.96 15.65 2.62
N PHE A 207 3.48 16.72 2.02
CA PHE A 207 4.32 17.83 1.57
C PHE A 207 4.38 18.86 2.68
N VAL A 208 5.55 18.94 3.33
CA VAL A 208 5.82 19.80 4.48
C VAL A 208 6.80 20.89 4.05
N ASN A 209 6.28 22.04 3.65
CA ASN A 209 7.05 23.08 2.97
C ASN A 209 7.71 22.51 1.71
N GLN A 210 9.04 22.51 1.60
CA GLN A 210 9.75 21.97 0.45
C GLN A 210 10.22 20.51 0.67
N LYS A 211 9.91 19.92 1.83
CA LYS A 211 10.29 18.55 2.16
C LYS A 211 9.10 17.61 2.04
N ILE A 212 9.41 16.31 1.94
CA ILE A 212 8.41 15.25 1.94
C ILE A 212 8.56 14.43 3.21
N ALA A 213 7.43 14.22 3.89
CA ALA A 213 7.32 13.28 4.99
C ALA A 213 6.64 11.99 4.49
N VAL A 214 7.23 10.84 4.80
CA VAL A 214 6.62 9.54 4.57
C VAL A 214 6.21 8.98 5.93
N THR A 215 4.94 8.64 6.04
CA THR A 215 4.33 8.27 7.32
C THR A 215 3.69 6.89 7.27
N ASN A 216 3.32 6.38 8.44
CA ASN A 216 2.54 5.16 8.63
C ASN A 216 3.23 3.89 8.11
N PHE A 217 4.33 3.52 8.76
CA PHE A 217 5.09 2.31 8.45
C PHE A 217 4.52 1.04 9.10
N ASP A 218 3.35 1.09 9.70
CA ASP A 218 2.80 -0.01 10.50
C ASP A 218 2.62 -1.32 9.73
N LYS A 219 2.49 -1.25 8.40
CA LYS A 219 2.32 -2.41 7.51
C LYS A 219 3.59 -2.83 6.79
N TRP A 220 4.75 -2.35 7.22
CA TRP A 220 6.01 -2.76 6.62
C TRP A 220 6.17 -4.29 6.62
N ASN A 221 6.80 -4.80 5.58
CA ASN A 221 7.01 -6.24 5.43
C ASN A 221 8.21 -6.50 4.51
N TYR A 222 8.71 -7.74 4.53
CA TYR A 222 9.72 -8.18 3.58
C TYR A 222 9.03 -8.65 2.30
N ASP A 223 9.36 -8.03 1.20
CA ASP A 223 8.83 -8.38 -0.13
C ASP A 223 9.69 -7.73 -1.22
N ILE A 224 9.45 -8.15 -2.44
CA ILE A 224 9.98 -7.48 -3.63
C ILE A 224 9.47 -6.04 -3.63
N GLN A 225 10.36 -5.07 -3.74
CA GLN A 225 10.02 -3.65 -3.58
C GLN A 225 9.10 -3.10 -4.67
N THR A 226 9.00 -3.80 -5.81
CA THR A 226 8.00 -3.48 -6.83
C THR A 226 6.56 -3.52 -6.30
N ALA A 227 6.32 -4.23 -5.19
CA ALA A 227 5.00 -4.26 -4.54
C ALA A 227 4.52 -2.88 -4.11
N ASP A 228 5.41 -2.07 -3.51
CA ASP A 228 5.09 -0.68 -3.13
C ASP A 228 4.85 0.20 -4.35
N LEU A 229 5.72 0.09 -5.35
CA LEU A 229 5.60 0.87 -6.58
C LEU A 229 4.28 0.57 -7.31
N TYR A 230 3.93 -0.71 -7.41
CA TYR A 230 2.65 -1.14 -7.94
C TYR A 230 1.48 -0.52 -7.18
N GLN A 231 1.50 -0.61 -5.86
CA GLN A 231 0.40 -0.12 -5.02
C GLN A 231 0.15 1.39 -5.23
N PHE A 232 1.21 2.17 -5.29
CA PHE A 232 1.10 3.62 -5.52
C PHE A 232 0.64 3.92 -6.94
N MET A 233 1.29 3.33 -7.94
CA MET A 233 0.99 3.58 -9.36
C MET A 233 -0.44 3.16 -9.71
N ARG A 234 -0.89 1.99 -9.26
CA ARG A 234 -2.22 1.48 -9.60
C ARG A 234 -3.33 2.45 -9.19
N LYS A 235 -3.29 2.94 -7.96
CA LYS A 235 -4.31 3.88 -7.47
C LYS A 235 -4.37 5.16 -8.30
N ILE A 236 -3.22 5.66 -8.71
CA ILE A 236 -3.13 6.87 -9.55
C ILE A 236 -3.60 6.57 -10.97
N LEU A 237 -3.13 5.49 -11.56
CA LEU A 237 -3.49 5.13 -12.94
C LEU A 237 -4.99 4.84 -13.08
N GLU A 238 -5.62 4.23 -12.09
CA GLU A 238 -7.08 4.04 -12.07
C GLU A 238 -7.82 5.38 -12.15
N LYS A 239 -7.33 6.41 -11.47
CA LYS A 239 -7.90 7.77 -11.49
C LYS A 239 -7.59 8.55 -12.77
N HIS A 240 -6.56 8.15 -13.50
CA HIS A 240 -6.09 8.79 -14.74
C HIS A 240 -6.40 7.95 -15.98
N ASN A 241 -7.38 7.07 -15.88
CA ASN A 241 -7.86 6.23 -16.99
C ASN A 241 -6.72 5.45 -17.66
N TRP A 242 -5.79 4.94 -16.85
CA TRP A 242 -4.63 4.13 -17.28
C TRP A 242 -3.78 4.85 -18.35
N ASN A 243 -3.54 6.13 -18.15
CA ASN A 243 -2.75 6.97 -19.04
C ASN A 243 -1.33 6.41 -19.20
N LYS A 244 -0.96 6.04 -20.42
CA LYS A 244 0.32 5.39 -20.73
C LYS A 244 1.51 6.31 -20.48
N GLU A 245 1.37 7.58 -20.86
CA GLU A 245 2.41 8.59 -20.72
C GLU A 245 2.73 8.84 -19.25
N LEU A 246 1.70 8.96 -18.41
CA LEU A 246 1.88 9.11 -16.97
C LEU A 246 2.55 7.88 -16.36
N GLY A 247 2.13 6.68 -16.76
CA GLY A 247 2.75 5.44 -16.32
C GLY A 247 4.24 5.38 -16.67
N THR A 248 4.58 5.75 -17.90
CA THR A 248 5.97 5.80 -18.37
C THR A 248 6.79 6.80 -17.56
N LEU A 249 6.26 8.00 -17.30
CA LEU A 249 6.95 9.02 -16.50
C LEU A 249 7.20 8.56 -15.07
N MET A 250 6.23 7.89 -14.46
CA MET A 250 6.40 7.34 -13.10
C MET A 250 7.52 6.30 -13.05
N LEU A 251 7.55 5.39 -14.03
CA LEU A 251 8.60 4.37 -14.12
C LEU A 251 9.98 4.97 -14.37
N GLU A 252 10.08 5.95 -15.25
CA GLU A 252 11.33 6.65 -15.54
C GLU A 252 11.84 7.38 -14.30
N GLU A 253 10.98 8.05 -13.56
CA GLU A 253 11.35 8.78 -12.34
C GLU A 253 11.87 7.83 -11.25
N TYR A 254 11.19 6.69 -11.06
CA TYR A 254 11.67 5.66 -10.12
C TYR A 254 13.02 5.10 -10.57
N ASN A 255 13.13 4.77 -11.86
CA ASN A 255 14.33 4.14 -12.44
C ASN A 255 15.58 5.06 -12.35
N LYS A 256 15.41 6.37 -12.44
CA LYS A 256 16.51 7.33 -12.26
C LYS A 256 17.17 7.21 -10.89
N GLU A 257 16.36 7.04 -9.87
CA GLU A 257 16.82 6.97 -8.47
C GLU A 257 17.23 5.55 -8.07
N ARG A 258 16.41 4.56 -8.44
CA ARG A 258 16.64 3.14 -8.20
C ARG A 258 16.37 2.37 -9.50
N PRO A 259 17.42 1.95 -10.22
CA PRO A 259 17.22 1.22 -11.47
C PRO A 259 16.40 -0.05 -11.29
N LEU A 260 15.49 -0.29 -12.23
CA LEU A 260 14.65 -1.49 -12.29
C LEU A 260 15.27 -2.49 -13.28
N SER A 261 15.44 -3.73 -12.85
CA SER A 261 15.86 -4.82 -13.74
C SER A 261 14.71 -5.25 -14.66
N GLY A 262 15.05 -5.97 -15.73
CA GLY A 262 14.04 -6.56 -16.62
C GLY A 262 13.10 -7.51 -15.87
N MET A 263 13.63 -8.29 -14.94
CA MET A 263 12.82 -9.18 -14.08
C MET A 263 11.85 -8.39 -13.20
N GLU A 264 12.29 -7.27 -12.64
CA GLU A 264 11.43 -6.39 -11.83
C GLU A 264 10.33 -5.73 -12.68
N LEU A 265 10.66 -5.28 -13.88
CA LEU A 265 9.66 -4.72 -14.81
C LEU A 265 8.62 -5.76 -15.22
N ASP A 266 9.02 -7.00 -15.47
CA ASP A 266 8.12 -8.10 -15.78
C ASP A 266 7.21 -8.42 -14.59
N ASN A 267 7.77 -8.46 -13.38
CA ASN A 267 6.98 -8.65 -12.16
C ASN A 267 5.96 -7.53 -11.96
N LEU A 268 6.36 -6.30 -12.18
CA LEU A 268 5.48 -5.13 -12.06
C LEU A 268 4.33 -5.22 -13.09
N ARG A 269 4.63 -5.59 -14.34
CA ARG A 269 3.62 -5.82 -15.38
C ARG A 269 2.60 -6.87 -14.94
N LEU A 270 3.05 -7.99 -14.39
CA LEU A 270 2.16 -9.06 -13.92
C LEU A 270 1.29 -8.61 -12.75
N ARG A 271 1.84 -7.81 -11.85
CA ARG A 271 1.05 -7.19 -10.78
C ARG A 271 -0.07 -6.29 -11.33
N PHE A 272 0.24 -5.47 -12.35
CA PHE A 272 -0.78 -4.65 -13.02
C PHE A 272 -1.80 -5.49 -13.81
N ALA A 273 -1.38 -6.64 -14.32
CA ALA A 273 -2.25 -7.52 -15.10
C ALA A 273 -3.25 -8.29 -14.22
N TYR A 274 -2.99 -8.46 -12.93
CA TYR A 274 -3.95 -9.07 -12.02
C TYR A 274 -5.12 -8.11 -11.78
N PRO A 275 -6.38 -8.56 -11.87
CA PRO A 275 -7.54 -7.70 -11.72
C PRO A 275 -7.88 -7.41 -10.24
N GLU A 276 -6.97 -6.76 -9.54
CA GLU A 276 -7.09 -6.53 -8.10
C GLU A 276 -8.30 -5.67 -7.73
N LYS A 277 -8.58 -4.65 -8.53
CA LYS A 277 -9.72 -3.76 -8.26
C LYS A 277 -11.05 -4.51 -8.36
N PHE A 278 -11.18 -5.43 -9.31
CA PHE A 278 -12.35 -6.29 -9.43
C PHE A 278 -12.53 -7.15 -8.17
N TRP A 279 -11.43 -7.79 -7.73
CA TRP A 279 -11.46 -8.56 -6.50
C TRP A 279 -11.83 -7.70 -5.28
N LYS A 280 -11.27 -6.50 -5.16
CA LYS A 280 -11.59 -5.59 -4.05
C LYS A 280 -13.06 -5.23 -4.00
N LEU A 281 -13.67 -4.93 -5.14
CA LEU A 281 -15.09 -4.63 -5.23
C LEU A 281 -15.95 -5.84 -4.85
N ALA A 282 -15.59 -7.02 -5.34
CA ALA A 282 -16.27 -8.27 -5.02
C ALA A 282 -16.17 -8.60 -3.53
N ASN A 283 -14.97 -8.50 -2.98
CA ASN A 283 -14.70 -8.79 -1.57
C ASN A 283 -15.43 -7.81 -0.63
N TYR A 284 -15.43 -6.53 -0.97
CA TYR A 284 -16.19 -5.53 -0.23
C TYR A 284 -17.68 -5.86 -0.23
N TYR A 285 -18.25 -6.13 -1.40
CA TYR A 285 -19.66 -6.56 -1.52
C TYR A 285 -19.94 -7.78 -0.63
N TYR A 286 -19.12 -8.81 -0.72
CA TYR A 286 -19.34 -10.07 -0.02
C TYR A 286 -19.26 -9.92 1.52
N ASN A 287 -18.33 -9.12 2.01
CA ASN A 287 -18.13 -8.90 3.44
C ASN A 287 -19.17 -7.94 4.04
N HIS A 288 -19.82 -7.13 3.23
CA HIS A 288 -20.85 -6.19 3.62
C HIS A 288 -22.24 -6.65 3.13
N LYS A 289 -22.56 -7.92 3.30
CA LYS A 289 -23.81 -8.58 2.86
C LYS A 289 -25.06 -7.90 3.45
N LYS A 290 -25.34 -6.70 3.03
CA LYS A 290 -26.54 -6.00 3.41
C LYS A 290 -27.58 -6.15 2.30
N ALA A 291 -28.84 -6.09 2.67
CA ALA A 291 -29.95 -6.13 1.73
C ALA A 291 -29.88 -5.01 0.67
N TRP A 292 -28.98 -4.06 0.87
CA TRP A 292 -28.82 -2.89 0.00
C TRP A 292 -27.36 -2.70 -0.38
N VAL A 293 -27.09 -2.68 -1.70
CA VAL A 293 -25.78 -2.32 -2.26
C VAL A 293 -25.81 -0.85 -2.66
N SER A 294 -24.82 -0.07 -2.22
CA SER A 294 -24.82 1.36 -2.49
C SER A 294 -24.71 1.64 -4.00
N PRO A 295 -25.37 2.70 -4.51
CA PRO A 295 -25.18 3.14 -5.90
C PRO A 295 -23.71 3.40 -6.24
N LYS A 296 -22.93 3.81 -5.26
CA LYS A 296 -21.47 4.03 -5.42
C LYS A 296 -20.73 2.75 -5.75
N SER A 297 -21.11 1.60 -5.18
CA SER A 297 -20.50 0.30 -5.51
C SER A 297 -20.82 -0.13 -6.94
N GLU A 298 -22.05 0.09 -7.40
CA GLU A 298 -22.45 -0.18 -8.79
C GLU A 298 -21.67 0.70 -9.76
N GLU A 299 -21.55 1.99 -9.46
CA GLU A 299 -20.81 2.96 -10.26
C GLU A 299 -19.31 2.58 -10.38
N LYS A 300 -18.70 2.16 -9.28
CA LYS A 300 -17.31 1.70 -9.29
C LYS A 300 -17.11 0.48 -10.17
N LEU A 301 -18.03 -0.47 -10.15
CA LEU A 301 -17.97 -1.65 -11.00
C LEU A 301 -18.15 -1.28 -12.48
N ASP A 302 -19.10 -0.42 -12.80
CA ASP A 302 -19.34 0.06 -14.16
C ASP A 302 -18.12 0.81 -14.70
N THR A 303 -17.50 1.66 -13.90
CA THR A 303 -16.27 2.40 -14.25
C THR A 303 -15.12 1.44 -14.53
N LEU A 304 -14.93 0.43 -13.68
CA LEU A 304 -13.88 -0.56 -13.86
C LEU A 304 -14.05 -1.32 -15.19
N ILE A 305 -15.25 -1.76 -15.49
CA ILE A 305 -15.57 -2.47 -16.73
C ILE A 305 -15.34 -1.57 -17.94
N ALA A 306 -15.75 -0.31 -17.86
CA ALA A 306 -15.54 0.67 -18.94
C ALA A 306 -14.05 0.95 -19.19
N GLN A 307 -13.20 0.85 -18.18
CA GLN A 307 -11.75 1.07 -18.29
C GLN A 307 -10.96 -0.14 -18.81
N LYS A 308 -11.60 -1.28 -18.97
CA LYS A 308 -10.91 -2.52 -19.39
C LYS A 308 -10.01 -2.35 -20.60
N GLY A 309 -10.50 -1.68 -21.64
CA GLY A 309 -9.75 -1.47 -22.89
C GLY A 309 -8.47 -0.65 -22.68
N VAL A 310 -8.56 0.47 -21.97
CA VAL A 310 -7.39 1.31 -21.70
C VAL A 310 -6.41 0.64 -20.74
N TRP A 311 -6.89 -0.14 -19.78
CA TRP A 311 -6.06 -0.96 -18.89
C TRP A 311 -5.25 -1.98 -19.70
N LEU A 312 -5.89 -2.74 -20.59
CA LEU A 312 -5.20 -3.69 -21.48
C LEU A 312 -4.17 -2.99 -22.38
N GLY A 313 -4.50 -1.82 -22.91
CA GLY A 313 -3.56 -1.00 -23.67
C GLY A 313 -2.33 -0.59 -22.86
N PHE A 314 -2.50 -0.25 -21.59
CA PHE A 314 -1.40 0.04 -20.68
C PHE A 314 -0.50 -1.20 -20.48
N LEU A 315 -1.07 -2.38 -20.30
CA LEU A 315 -0.31 -3.63 -20.17
C LEU A 315 0.53 -3.92 -21.41
N GLU A 316 0.01 -3.68 -22.60
CA GLU A 316 0.76 -3.81 -23.86
C GLU A 316 1.95 -2.86 -23.92
N GLU A 317 1.78 -1.62 -23.46
CA GLU A 317 2.87 -0.63 -23.38
C GLU A 317 3.98 -1.10 -22.45
N MET A 318 3.64 -1.70 -21.30
CA MET A 318 4.62 -2.28 -20.39
C MET A 318 5.40 -3.43 -20.99
N CYS A 319 4.77 -4.27 -21.84
CA CYS A 319 5.49 -5.32 -22.58
C CYS A 319 6.56 -4.75 -23.50
N LYS A 320 6.29 -3.61 -24.15
CA LYS A 320 7.24 -2.94 -25.06
C LYS A 320 8.45 -2.36 -24.32
N MET A 321 8.27 -1.91 -23.08
CA MET A 321 9.36 -1.37 -22.24
C MET A 321 10.41 -2.43 -21.91
N ARG A 322 9.99 -3.69 -21.73
CA ARG A 322 10.89 -4.82 -21.43
C ARG A 322 11.92 -5.06 -22.55
N GLY A 323 11.58 -4.78 -23.79
CA GLY A 323 12.45 -4.98 -24.94
C GLY A 323 13.49 -3.88 -25.18
N LYS A 324 13.47 -2.79 -24.36
CA LYS A 324 14.39 -1.65 -24.51
C LYS A 324 15.51 -1.62 -23.47
N ASN A 325 15.52 -2.55 -22.53
CA ASN A 325 16.54 -2.77 -21.52
C ASN A 325 17.18 -4.15 -21.77
#